data_ce2da9041615faaceb2740e56425068b
#
_entry.id   ce2da9041615faaceb2740e56425068b
#
_cell.length_a   1.000
_cell.length_b   1.000
_cell.length_c   1.000
_cell.angle_alpha   90.00
_cell.angle_beta   90.00
_cell.angle_gamma   90.00
#
_symmetry.space_group_name_H-M   'P 1'
#
loop_
_entity.id
_entity.type
_entity.pdbx_description
1 polymer ?
#
loop_
_entity_poly.entity_id
_entity_poly.type
_entity_poly.pdbx_seq_one_letter_code
_entity_poly.pdbx_strand_id
1 'polypeptide(L)'
;EHMDIVEEVARIYGYENIPVTTPASAMTQLKRGRKNRVINVLKDFLVSAGFFEVINFAFMGRKDIDNFLIPPSDSRSSSVSIINPISKDYGVMRTFMAPNVLKNIAYNINRGIKNIKVFELGKVFISNNENLPEEHLNLFLAMTGKEREYFWREQPGEYDFFDIKGIIEGLAERLGLVFEIKAGKEPFLENNRSADIYIDGKKIGWLGEVREDILRLYEIEQKTYCAEIGCSVILDRGVLDFQYRAIPRYPQAIRDFSFFVDEAVPVARLIDSIKNLSPLIVSVGVFDMFKKDKRSVSFRVVFQSFEETLRDETVNAIQQKIIDELTQIEGITLRV
;
A
#
# COMPACT_ATOMS: atom_id res chain seq x y z
N GLU A 1 48.19 4.29 -13.59
CA GLU A 1 47.92 5.45 -12.69
C GLU A 1 48.86 5.46 -11.49
N HIS A 2 48.97 6.55 -10.71
CA HIS A 2 49.87 6.65 -9.56
C HIS A 2 49.62 5.55 -8.52
N MET A 3 48.37 5.17 -8.30
CA MET A 3 48.01 4.13 -7.34
C MET A 3 48.45 2.73 -7.78
N ASP A 4 48.47 2.46 -9.08
CA ASP A 4 48.95 1.16 -9.63
C ASP A 4 50.43 0.94 -9.30
N ILE A 5 51.24 2.02 -9.34
CA ILE A 5 52.65 1.94 -8.96
C ILE A 5 52.79 1.72 -7.45
N VAL A 6 51.96 2.34 -6.62
CA VAL A 6 51.92 2.12 -5.17
C VAL A 6 51.58 0.68 -4.85
N GLU A 7 50.62 0.08 -5.57
CA GLU A 7 50.21 -1.31 -5.44
C GLU A 7 51.41 -2.25 -5.77
N GLU A 8 52.10 -2.02 -6.90
CA GLU A 8 53.25 -2.85 -7.28
C GLU A 8 54.40 -2.74 -6.27
N VAL A 9 54.69 -1.55 -5.76
CA VAL A 9 55.71 -1.36 -4.70
C VAL A 9 55.29 -2.11 -3.43
N ALA A 10 54.05 -2.00 -3.01
CA ALA A 10 53.55 -2.69 -1.83
C ALA A 10 53.61 -4.22 -1.99
N ARG A 11 53.30 -4.74 -3.20
CA ARG A 11 53.38 -6.15 -3.53
C ARG A 11 54.79 -6.70 -3.43
N ILE A 12 55.79 -5.95 -3.95
CA ILE A 12 57.19 -6.36 -3.91
C ILE A 12 57.77 -6.22 -2.50
N TYR A 13 57.36 -5.17 -1.75
CA TYR A 13 57.82 -4.96 -0.37
C TYR A 13 57.25 -6.03 0.58
N GLY A 14 56.10 -6.60 0.26
CA GLY A 14 55.33 -7.55 1.06
C GLY A 14 54.30 -6.82 1.96
N TYR A 15 53.03 -7.17 1.78
CA TYR A 15 51.93 -6.57 2.58
C TYR A 15 52.11 -6.86 4.09
N GLU A 16 52.72 -7.97 4.44
CA GLU A 16 53.03 -8.35 5.82
C GLU A 16 54.01 -7.38 6.51
N ASN A 17 54.81 -6.66 5.73
CA ASN A 17 55.76 -5.67 6.25
C ASN A 17 55.16 -4.28 6.45
N ILE A 18 53.91 -4.09 5.99
CA ILE A 18 53.16 -2.83 6.13
C ILE A 18 52.43 -2.85 7.47
N PRO A 19 52.70 -1.91 8.39
CA PRO A 19 52.00 -1.89 9.68
C PRO A 19 50.54 -1.59 9.54
N VAL A 20 49.69 -2.35 10.24
CA VAL A 20 48.27 -2.09 10.30
C VAL A 20 48.04 -0.82 11.12
N THR A 21 47.49 0.18 10.50
CA THR A 21 47.12 1.45 11.15
C THR A 21 45.62 1.58 11.23
N THR A 22 45.11 1.89 12.42
CA THR A 22 43.69 2.24 12.59
C THR A 22 43.52 3.73 12.33
N PRO A 23 42.67 4.17 11.39
CA PRO A 23 42.46 5.61 11.19
C PRO A 23 41.86 6.22 12.45
N ALA A 24 42.54 7.23 12.98
CA ALA A 24 42.02 8.02 14.08
C ALA A 24 40.97 8.98 13.52
N SER A 25 39.72 8.72 13.78
CA SER A 25 38.61 9.65 13.48
C SER A 25 37.85 9.97 14.77
N ALA A 26 37.44 11.22 14.91
CA ALA A 26 36.52 11.60 15.98
C ALA A 26 35.21 10.79 15.81
N MET A 27 34.83 10.06 16.86
CA MET A 27 33.51 9.37 16.87
C MET A 27 32.40 10.40 16.90
N THR A 28 31.87 10.71 15.74
CA THR A 28 30.64 11.49 15.62
C THR A 28 29.45 10.54 15.65
N GLN A 29 28.52 10.77 16.57
CA GLN A 29 27.23 10.08 16.52
C GLN A 29 26.52 10.46 15.23
N LEU A 30 26.53 9.58 14.25
CA LEU A 30 25.71 9.72 13.06
C LEU A 30 24.24 9.56 13.47
N LYS A 31 23.52 10.65 13.60
CA LYS A 31 22.05 10.62 13.75
C LYS A 31 21.46 10.01 12.47
N ARG A 32 20.76 8.91 12.59
CA ARG A 32 20.00 8.33 11.46
C ARG A 32 19.09 9.41 10.87
N GLY A 33 19.23 9.70 9.57
CA GLY A 33 18.40 10.66 8.88
C GLY A 33 16.91 10.32 9.00
N ARG A 34 16.05 11.34 8.98
CA ARG A 34 14.59 11.17 9.10
C ARG A 34 14.04 10.16 8.09
N LYS A 35 14.46 10.23 6.83
CA LYS A 35 14.03 9.31 5.76
C LYS A 35 14.30 7.86 6.11
N ASN A 36 15.48 7.54 6.63
CA ASN A 36 15.82 6.18 7.05
C ASN A 36 14.96 5.69 8.22
N ARG A 37 14.55 6.58 9.13
CA ARG A 37 13.62 6.21 10.21
C ARG A 37 12.24 5.90 9.66
N VAL A 38 11.74 6.69 8.71
CA VAL A 38 10.45 6.43 8.05
C VAL A 38 10.49 5.09 7.31
N ILE A 39 11.57 4.80 6.56
CA ILE A 39 11.76 3.51 5.87
C ILE A 39 11.71 2.35 6.87
N ASN A 40 12.40 2.46 8.00
CA ASN A 40 12.38 1.39 9.00
C ASN A 40 10.99 1.17 9.58
N VAL A 41 10.26 2.23 9.93
CA VAL A 41 8.87 2.14 10.43
C VAL A 41 7.95 1.49 9.39
N LEU A 42 8.11 1.84 8.10
CA LEU A 42 7.37 1.23 7.01
C LEU A 42 7.66 -0.28 6.92
N LYS A 43 8.94 -0.67 6.91
CA LYS A 43 9.33 -2.09 6.86
C LYS A 43 8.86 -2.86 8.10
N ASP A 44 9.05 -2.31 9.30
CA ASP A 44 8.62 -2.94 10.55
C ASP A 44 7.09 -3.15 10.58
N PHE A 45 6.31 -2.19 10.07
CA PHE A 45 4.86 -2.34 9.93
C PHE A 45 4.50 -3.49 8.99
N LEU A 46 5.10 -3.56 7.80
CA LEU A 46 4.80 -4.62 6.83
C LEU A 46 5.23 -6.00 7.32
N VAL A 47 6.39 -6.11 7.96
CA VAL A 47 6.85 -7.37 8.57
C VAL A 47 5.89 -7.79 9.68
N SER A 48 5.44 -6.87 10.55
CA SER A 48 4.46 -7.18 11.59
C SER A 48 3.08 -7.55 11.05
N ALA A 49 2.73 -7.07 9.85
CA ALA A 49 1.54 -7.47 9.11
C ALA A 49 1.71 -8.82 8.37
N GLY A 50 2.88 -9.48 8.50
CA GLY A 50 3.15 -10.80 7.94
C GLY A 50 3.67 -10.81 6.51
N PHE A 51 4.18 -9.67 6.01
CA PHE A 51 4.84 -9.62 4.70
C PHE A 51 6.31 -10.00 4.81
N PHE A 52 6.83 -10.65 3.76
CA PHE A 52 8.26 -10.91 3.57
C PHE A 52 8.85 -9.86 2.62
N GLU A 53 9.99 -9.30 3.00
CA GLU A 53 10.74 -8.42 2.09
C GLU A 53 11.39 -9.26 0.99
N VAL A 54 11.21 -8.84 -0.26
CA VAL A 54 11.88 -9.43 -1.43
C VAL A 54 12.73 -8.37 -2.13
N ILE A 55 13.77 -8.82 -2.80
CA ILE A 55 14.63 -7.98 -3.63
C ILE A 55 14.73 -8.63 -4.99
N ASN A 56 14.17 -7.95 -6.00
CA ASN A 56 14.21 -8.39 -7.38
C ASN A 56 15.20 -7.54 -8.18
N PHE A 57 15.61 -8.03 -9.35
CA PHE A 57 16.44 -7.25 -10.26
C PHE A 57 15.71 -5.95 -10.68
N ALA A 58 16.49 -4.87 -10.82
CA ALA A 58 15.97 -3.60 -11.35
C ALA A 58 15.80 -3.60 -12.87
N PHE A 59 15.80 -4.77 -13.49
CA PHE A 59 15.69 -5.00 -14.92
C PHE A 59 14.39 -5.74 -15.24
N MET A 60 13.84 -5.48 -16.42
CA MET A 60 12.66 -6.21 -16.95
C MET A 60 12.76 -6.38 -18.46
N GLY A 61 11.89 -7.19 -19.02
CA GLY A 61 11.73 -7.30 -20.46
C GLY A 61 10.91 -6.12 -21.03
N ARG A 62 11.28 -5.62 -22.21
CA ARG A 62 10.45 -4.61 -22.89
C ARG A 62 9.00 -5.08 -23.08
N LYS A 63 8.81 -6.39 -23.38
CA LYS A 63 7.48 -7.02 -23.50
C LYS A 63 6.62 -6.90 -22.25
N ASP A 64 7.22 -6.75 -21.06
CA ASP A 64 6.46 -6.63 -19.81
C ASP A 64 5.61 -5.34 -19.80
N ILE A 65 6.06 -4.26 -20.47
CA ILE A 65 5.29 -3.02 -20.62
C ILE A 65 4.03 -3.28 -21.45
N ASP A 66 4.17 -4.00 -22.56
CA ASP A 66 3.06 -4.35 -23.44
C ASP A 66 2.10 -5.33 -22.78
N ASN A 67 2.64 -6.34 -22.05
CA ASN A 67 1.87 -7.32 -21.29
C ASN A 67 0.96 -6.67 -20.23
N PHE A 68 1.44 -5.59 -19.61
CA PHE A 68 0.66 -4.82 -18.63
C PHE A 68 -0.24 -3.74 -19.25
N LEU A 69 -0.33 -3.73 -20.59
CA LEU A 69 -1.18 -2.80 -21.34
C LEU A 69 -0.89 -1.33 -21.03
N ILE A 70 0.35 -1.01 -20.70
CA ILE A 70 0.78 0.37 -20.41
C ILE A 70 0.70 1.19 -21.70
N PRO A 71 -0.15 2.23 -21.74
CA PRO A 71 -0.32 3.01 -22.95
C PRO A 71 0.94 3.84 -23.27
N PRO A 72 1.21 4.14 -24.55
CA PRO A 72 2.39 4.95 -24.95
C PRO A 72 2.44 6.35 -24.32
N SER A 73 1.29 6.90 -23.92
CA SER A 73 1.19 8.19 -23.23
C SER A 73 1.54 8.14 -21.74
N ASP A 74 1.68 6.95 -21.15
CA ASP A 74 2.06 6.76 -19.77
C ASP A 74 3.59 6.84 -19.64
N SER A 75 4.09 7.54 -18.63
CA SER A 75 5.53 7.67 -18.38
C SER A 75 6.22 6.32 -18.20
N ARG A 76 5.52 5.32 -17.69
CA ARG A 76 6.03 3.94 -17.52
C ARG A 76 6.35 3.25 -18.86
N SER A 77 5.87 3.77 -19.99
CA SER A 77 6.24 3.28 -21.33
C SER A 77 7.66 3.70 -21.72
N SER A 78 8.19 4.78 -21.13
CA SER A 78 9.51 5.34 -21.40
C SER A 78 10.59 4.65 -20.60
N SER A 79 11.10 3.54 -21.09
CA SER A 79 12.14 2.74 -20.41
C SER A 79 13.54 3.07 -20.91
N VAL A 80 14.54 2.86 -20.03
CA VAL A 80 15.96 2.98 -20.35
C VAL A 80 16.49 1.63 -20.81
N SER A 81 17.08 1.57 -21.99
CA SER A 81 17.66 0.36 -22.56
C SER A 81 19.03 0.05 -21.96
N ILE A 82 19.31 -1.22 -21.74
CA ILE A 82 20.62 -1.72 -21.27
C ILE A 82 21.45 -2.09 -22.52
N ILE A 83 22.67 -1.58 -22.59
CA ILE A 83 23.56 -1.78 -23.77
C ILE A 83 23.92 -3.25 -23.92
N ASN A 84 24.28 -3.94 -22.83
CA ASN A 84 24.71 -5.34 -22.83
C ASN A 84 23.84 -6.15 -21.85
N PRO A 85 22.54 -6.43 -22.18
CA PRO A 85 21.66 -7.16 -21.28
C PRO A 85 22.08 -8.63 -21.18
N ILE A 86 21.91 -9.23 -19.99
CA ILE A 86 22.17 -10.66 -19.74
C ILE A 86 21.24 -11.52 -20.61
N SER A 87 20.00 -11.09 -20.81
CA SER A 87 19.03 -11.71 -21.72
C SER A 87 18.03 -10.68 -22.21
N LYS A 88 17.22 -11.04 -23.24
CA LYS A 88 16.12 -10.20 -23.73
C LYS A 88 15.06 -9.91 -22.64
N ASP A 89 14.93 -10.78 -21.64
CA ASP A 89 13.99 -10.61 -20.53
C ASP A 89 14.47 -9.60 -19.49
N TYR A 90 15.70 -9.06 -19.66
CA TYR A 90 16.31 -8.04 -18.81
C TYR A 90 16.88 -6.88 -19.64
N GLY A 91 16.23 -6.57 -20.76
CA GLY A 91 16.73 -5.61 -21.76
C GLY A 91 16.55 -4.14 -21.38
N VAL A 92 15.74 -3.83 -20.38
CA VAL A 92 15.46 -2.44 -19.95
C VAL A 92 15.45 -2.32 -18.43
N MET A 93 15.72 -1.11 -17.93
CA MET A 93 15.47 -0.78 -16.53
C MET A 93 13.98 -0.80 -16.25
N ARG A 94 13.57 -1.31 -15.07
CA ARG A 94 12.17 -1.38 -14.69
C ARG A 94 11.55 0.01 -14.49
N THR A 95 10.40 0.23 -15.10
CA THR A 95 9.62 1.47 -14.97
C THR A 95 8.52 1.35 -13.91
N PHE A 96 8.18 0.13 -13.49
CA PHE A 96 7.27 -0.22 -12.40
C PHE A 96 7.63 -1.63 -11.91
N MET A 97 7.14 -2.02 -10.74
CA MET A 97 7.67 -3.19 -10.03
C MET A 97 6.84 -4.47 -10.26
N ALA A 98 5.59 -4.35 -10.70
CA ALA A 98 4.66 -5.47 -10.80
C ALA A 98 5.20 -6.67 -11.59
N PRO A 99 5.83 -6.54 -12.78
CA PRO A 99 6.34 -7.69 -13.54
C PRO A 99 7.36 -8.53 -12.76
N ASN A 100 8.27 -7.87 -12.06
CA ASN A 100 9.32 -8.53 -11.29
C ASN A 100 8.76 -9.30 -10.09
N VAL A 101 7.80 -8.68 -9.38
CA VAL A 101 7.18 -9.32 -8.21
C VAL A 101 6.26 -10.46 -8.64
N LEU A 102 5.52 -10.36 -9.76
CA LEU A 102 4.73 -11.49 -10.27
C LEU A 102 5.61 -12.66 -10.69
N LYS A 103 6.79 -12.43 -11.30
CA LYS A 103 7.77 -13.50 -11.58
C LYS A 103 8.24 -14.18 -10.30
N ASN A 104 8.46 -13.40 -9.22
CA ASN A 104 8.83 -13.93 -7.90
C ASN A 104 7.70 -14.78 -7.30
N ILE A 105 6.46 -14.31 -7.36
CA ILE A 105 5.28 -15.05 -6.90
C ILE A 105 5.14 -16.36 -7.68
N ALA A 106 5.20 -16.33 -9.01
CA ALA A 106 5.13 -17.52 -9.86
C ALA A 106 6.23 -18.55 -9.50
N TYR A 107 7.46 -18.07 -9.29
CA TYR A 107 8.56 -18.91 -8.85
C TYR A 107 8.28 -19.66 -7.53
N ASN A 108 7.67 -18.98 -6.56
CA ASN A 108 7.31 -19.57 -5.27
C ASN A 108 6.11 -20.52 -5.38
N ILE A 109 5.07 -20.16 -6.15
CA ILE A 109 3.91 -21.02 -6.41
C ILE A 109 4.35 -22.35 -7.04
N ASN A 110 5.22 -22.31 -8.03
CA ASN A 110 5.78 -23.50 -8.71
C ASN A 110 6.61 -24.40 -7.78
N ARG A 111 6.96 -23.92 -6.59
CA ARG A 111 7.62 -24.65 -5.51
C ARG A 111 6.69 -25.03 -4.37
N GLY A 112 5.39 -24.90 -4.58
CA GLY A 112 4.37 -25.30 -3.61
C GLY A 112 3.99 -24.27 -2.56
N ILE A 113 4.61 -23.06 -2.56
CA ILE A 113 4.25 -21.96 -1.65
C ILE A 113 3.11 -21.18 -2.28
N LYS A 114 1.88 -21.38 -1.79
CA LYS A 114 0.67 -20.78 -2.38
C LYS A 114 0.17 -19.54 -1.64
N ASN A 115 0.44 -19.44 -0.33
CA ASN A 115 0.00 -18.31 0.51
C ASN A 115 1.16 -17.34 0.62
N ILE A 116 1.10 -16.23 -0.09
CA ILE A 116 2.23 -15.33 -0.26
C ILE A 116 1.82 -13.89 0.09
N LYS A 117 2.60 -13.26 0.96
CA LYS A 117 2.58 -11.82 1.25
C LYS A 117 3.99 -11.31 1.11
N VAL A 118 4.25 -10.50 0.10
CA VAL A 118 5.59 -9.96 -0.15
C VAL A 118 5.55 -8.45 -0.37
N PHE A 119 6.62 -7.79 0.01
CA PHE A 119 6.85 -6.39 -0.33
C PHE A 119 8.26 -6.15 -0.82
N GLU A 120 8.42 -5.15 -1.63
CA GLU A 120 9.72 -4.66 -2.08
C GLU A 120 9.76 -3.14 -2.00
N LEU A 121 10.82 -2.61 -1.39
CA LEU A 121 11.15 -1.20 -1.45
C LEU A 121 12.31 -1.02 -2.44
N GLY A 122 12.02 -0.54 -3.62
CA GLY A 122 12.99 -0.51 -4.71
C GLY A 122 12.82 0.68 -5.65
N LYS A 123 13.87 0.95 -6.42
CA LYS A 123 13.84 2.03 -7.41
C LYS A 123 13.21 1.58 -8.72
N VAL A 124 12.50 2.49 -9.36
CA VAL A 124 12.06 2.44 -10.75
C VAL A 124 12.70 3.58 -11.53
N PHE A 125 12.82 3.44 -12.84
CA PHE A 125 13.63 4.30 -13.70
C PHE A 125 12.82 4.74 -14.91
N ILE A 126 12.56 6.04 -15.01
CA ILE A 126 11.78 6.62 -16.11
C ILE A 126 12.73 7.43 -16.99
N SER A 127 12.73 7.14 -18.29
CA SER A 127 13.49 7.94 -19.25
C SER A 127 12.82 9.31 -19.43
N ASN A 128 13.60 10.36 -19.30
CA ASN A 128 13.16 11.75 -19.53
C ASN A 128 13.84 12.41 -20.74
N ASN A 129 14.49 11.61 -21.61
CA ASN A 129 15.30 12.07 -22.74
C ASN A 129 16.55 12.90 -22.38
N GLU A 130 16.92 12.91 -21.10
CA GLU A 130 18.18 13.49 -20.63
C GLU A 130 19.26 12.39 -20.51
N ASN A 131 20.49 12.78 -20.11
CA ASN A 131 21.60 11.84 -19.98
C ASN A 131 21.40 10.79 -18.88
N LEU A 132 20.63 11.12 -17.83
CA LEU A 132 20.32 10.21 -16.73
C LEU A 132 18.80 10.09 -16.55
N PRO A 133 18.29 8.87 -16.28
CA PRO A 133 16.87 8.68 -16.00
C PRO A 133 16.44 9.28 -14.66
N GLU A 134 15.16 9.57 -14.51
CA GLU A 134 14.58 9.86 -13.21
C GLU A 134 14.47 8.57 -12.39
N GLU A 135 14.99 8.61 -11.17
CA GLU A 135 14.91 7.50 -10.22
C GLU A 135 13.85 7.78 -9.16
N HIS A 136 12.87 6.90 -9.05
CA HIS A 136 11.83 6.99 -8.04
C HIS A 136 11.90 5.79 -7.11
N LEU A 137 11.92 6.04 -5.79
CA LEU A 137 11.80 4.98 -4.80
C LEU A 137 10.32 4.64 -4.61
N ASN A 138 9.95 3.41 -4.93
CA ASN A 138 8.59 2.90 -4.78
C ASN A 138 8.53 1.77 -3.76
N LEU A 139 7.41 1.68 -3.08
CA LEU A 139 7.00 0.53 -2.30
C LEU A 139 6.02 -0.29 -3.13
N PHE A 140 6.29 -1.57 -3.29
CA PHE A 140 5.39 -2.53 -3.89
C PHE A 140 4.95 -3.57 -2.88
N LEU A 141 3.67 -3.93 -2.89
CA LEU A 141 3.09 -5.00 -2.08
C LEU A 141 2.35 -5.97 -2.99
N ALA A 142 2.41 -7.24 -2.64
CA ALA A 142 1.55 -8.25 -3.26
C ALA A 142 1.11 -9.28 -2.23
N MET A 143 -0.12 -9.76 -2.40
CA MET A 143 -0.69 -10.83 -1.61
C MET A 143 -1.55 -11.75 -2.47
N THR A 144 -1.45 -13.04 -2.23
CA THR A 144 -2.15 -14.07 -2.99
C THR A 144 -2.35 -15.33 -2.15
N GLY A 145 -3.38 -16.11 -2.43
CA GLY A 145 -3.73 -17.31 -1.70
C GLY A 145 -4.63 -17.05 -0.50
N LYS A 146 -4.35 -17.68 0.61
CA LYS A 146 -5.16 -17.62 1.83
C LYS A 146 -4.47 -16.84 2.94
N GLU A 147 -5.26 -16.25 3.83
CA GLU A 147 -4.77 -15.46 4.99
C GLU A 147 -3.81 -16.24 5.89
N ARG A 148 -4.03 -17.56 6.01
CA ARG A 148 -3.23 -18.49 6.82
C ARG A 148 -3.33 -19.91 6.29
N GLU A 149 -2.43 -20.77 6.76
CA GLU A 149 -2.51 -22.20 6.49
C GLU A 149 -3.80 -22.81 7.08
N TYR A 150 -4.21 -23.98 6.49
CA TYR A 150 -5.37 -24.71 6.97
C TYR A 150 -5.26 -25.01 8.47
N PHE A 151 -6.33 -24.73 9.19
CA PHE A 151 -6.46 -25.04 10.60
C PHE A 151 -7.74 -25.83 10.84
N TRP A 152 -7.66 -26.90 11.63
CA TRP A 152 -8.77 -27.83 11.85
C TRP A 152 -10.07 -27.20 12.35
N ARG A 153 -9.97 -26.09 13.05
CA ARG A 153 -11.10 -25.40 13.69
C ARG A 153 -11.80 -24.40 12.76
N GLU A 154 -11.10 -23.88 11.79
CA GLU A 154 -11.60 -22.81 10.94
C GLU A 154 -10.90 -22.85 9.57
N GLN A 155 -11.68 -22.74 8.50
CA GLN A 155 -11.12 -22.62 7.16
C GLN A 155 -10.68 -21.17 6.95
N PRO A 156 -9.42 -20.93 6.56
CA PRO A 156 -8.93 -19.59 6.26
C PRO A 156 -9.60 -19.03 5.00
N GLY A 157 -9.97 -17.74 5.06
CA GLY A 157 -10.42 -17.00 3.90
C GLY A 157 -9.32 -16.82 2.84
N GLU A 158 -9.72 -16.59 1.62
CA GLU A 158 -8.80 -16.10 0.58
C GLU A 158 -8.66 -14.59 0.71
N TYR A 159 -7.49 -14.07 0.37
CA TYR A 159 -7.28 -12.63 0.32
C TYR A 159 -8.23 -11.98 -0.68
N ASP A 160 -8.65 -10.76 -0.35
CA ASP A 160 -9.49 -9.94 -1.20
C ASP A 160 -8.94 -8.50 -1.36
N PHE A 161 -9.70 -7.67 -2.09
CA PHE A 161 -9.36 -6.26 -2.29
C PHE A 161 -9.30 -5.46 -0.98
N PHE A 162 -10.12 -5.82 0.01
CA PHE A 162 -10.17 -5.09 1.28
C PHE A 162 -8.99 -5.41 2.17
N ASP A 163 -8.38 -6.59 2.02
CA ASP A 163 -7.17 -6.96 2.76
C ASP A 163 -6.00 -6.04 2.39
N ILE A 164 -5.69 -5.93 1.09
CA ILE A 164 -4.59 -5.04 0.66
C ILE A 164 -4.91 -3.57 0.93
N LYS A 165 -6.19 -3.17 0.79
CA LYS A 165 -6.65 -1.82 1.16
C LYS A 165 -6.42 -1.54 2.64
N GLY A 166 -6.78 -2.48 3.52
CA GLY A 166 -6.57 -2.36 4.96
C GLY A 166 -5.09 -2.23 5.34
N ILE A 167 -4.19 -2.94 4.65
CA ILE A 167 -2.74 -2.77 4.84
C ILE A 167 -2.28 -1.35 4.45
N ILE A 168 -2.77 -0.82 3.34
CA ILE A 168 -2.42 0.54 2.88
C ILE A 168 -2.96 1.59 3.85
N GLU A 169 -4.19 1.45 4.33
CA GLU A 169 -4.79 2.35 5.33
C GLU A 169 -4.04 2.28 6.67
N GLY A 170 -3.71 1.07 7.15
CA GLY A 170 -2.92 0.89 8.36
C GLY A 170 -1.50 1.47 8.26
N LEU A 171 -0.88 1.37 7.07
CA LEU A 171 0.42 2.00 6.81
C LEU A 171 0.31 3.53 6.88
N ALA A 172 -0.74 4.13 6.30
CA ALA A 172 -1.00 5.55 6.38
C ALA A 172 -1.16 6.01 7.84
N GLU A 173 -2.00 5.31 8.61
CA GLU A 173 -2.21 5.57 10.03
C GLU A 173 -0.89 5.47 10.82
N ARG A 174 -0.11 4.41 10.59
CA ARG A 174 1.18 4.20 11.26
C ARG A 174 2.18 5.31 11.00
N LEU A 175 2.10 5.96 9.84
CA LEU A 175 2.95 7.07 9.43
C LEU A 175 2.31 8.45 9.70
N GLY A 176 1.14 8.51 10.33
CA GLY A 176 0.41 9.76 10.59
C GLY A 176 0.00 10.50 9.32
N LEU A 177 -0.25 9.76 8.24
CA LEU A 177 -0.67 10.28 6.94
C LEU A 177 -2.16 9.97 6.69
N VAL A 178 -2.80 10.78 5.87
CA VAL A 178 -4.15 10.52 5.38
C VAL A 178 -4.07 10.18 3.90
N PHE A 179 -4.40 8.93 3.57
CA PHE A 179 -4.53 8.49 2.17
C PHE A 179 -5.99 8.58 1.75
N GLU A 180 -6.23 9.28 0.66
CA GLU A 180 -7.52 9.23 -0.03
C GLU A 180 -7.49 8.12 -1.07
N ILE A 181 -8.37 7.13 -0.92
CA ILE A 181 -8.48 5.99 -1.85
C ILE A 181 -9.72 6.18 -2.70
N LYS A 182 -9.53 6.33 -4.02
CA LYS A 182 -10.60 6.59 -4.99
C LYS A 182 -10.62 5.48 -6.05
N ALA A 183 -11.77 5.24 -6.66
CA ALA A 183 -11.85 4.28 -7.77
C ALA A 183 -10.79 4.59 -8.84
N GLY A 184 -9.99 3.59 -9.19
CA GLY A 184 -8.88 3.68 -10.13
C GLY A 184 -9.18 2.98 -11.44
N LYS A 185 -8.31 3.18 -12.44
CA LYS A 185 -8.44 2.57 -13.77
C LYS A 185 -7.07 2.16 -14.31
N GLU A 186 -6.25 1.48 -13.49
CA GLU A 186 -5.02 0.92 -14.01
C GLU A 186 -5.32 -0.18 -15.03
N PRO A 187 -4.68 -0.19 -16.21
CA PRO A 187 -5.08 -1.06 -17.33
C PRO A 187 -4.91 -2.56 -17.04
N PHE A 188 -4.06 -2.92 -16.11
CA PHE A 188 -3.75 -4.29 -15.70
C PHE A 188 -4.48 -4.75 -14.44
N LEU A 189 -5.36 -3.92 -13.89
CA LEU A 189 -6.19 -4.25 -12.74
C LEU A 189 -7.65 -4.47 -13.15
N GLU A 190 -8.39 -5.25 -12.36
CA GLU A 190 -9.81 -5.45 -12.53
C GLU A 190 -10.60 -4.16 -12.27
N ASN A 191 -11.46 -3.76 -13.21
CA ASN A 191 -12.15 -2.46 -13.22
C ASN A 191 -12.90 -2.13 -11.93
N ASN A 192 -13.56 -3.12 -11.31
CA ASN A 192 -14.36 -2.92 -10.09
C ASN A 192 -13.57 -3.18 -8.79
N ARG A 193 -12.29 -3.51 -8.91
CA ARG A 193 -11.38 -3.83 -7.81
C ARG A 193 -10.03 -3.16 -8.01
N SER A 194 -10.09 -1.92 -8.44
CA SER A 194 -8.95 -1.03 -8.69
C SER A 194 -9.18 0.30 -8.02
N ALA A 195 -8.17 0.83 -7.36
CA ALA A 195 -8.20 2.14 -6.73
C ALA A 195 -6.88 2.89 -6.91
N ASP A 196 -7.00 4.20 -6.96
CA ASP A 196 -5.89 5.14 -6.94
C ASP A 196 -5.70 5.70 -5.52
N ILE A 197 -4.45 5.89 -5.12
CA ILE A 197 -4.06 6.41 -3.81
C ILE A 197 -3.59 7.85 -3.97
N TYR A 198 -4.14 8.76 -3.15
CA TYR A 198 -3.80 10.18 -3.16
C TYR A 198 -3.35 10.66 -1.79
N ILE A 199 -2.46 11.65 -1.77
CA ILE A 199 -2.15 12.51 -0.62
C ILE A 199 -2.32 13.95 -1.08
N ASP A 200 -3.15 14.74 -0.38
CA ASP A 200 -3.41 16.16 -0.69
C ASP A 200 -3.75 16.38 -2.17
N GLY A 201 -4.59 15.53 -2.73
CA GLY A 201 -5.04 15.60 -4.12
C GLY A 201 -4.01 15.13 -5.16
N LYS A 202 -2.77 14.77 -4.77
CA LYS A 202 -1.75 14.22 -5.67
C LYS A 202 -1.81 12.70 -5.66
N LYS A 203 -1.98 12.08 -6.84
CA LYS A 203 -1.87 10.61 -6.99
C LYS A 203 -0.44 10.18 -6.65
N ILE A 204 -0.29 9.24 -5.73
CA ILE A 204 0.99 8.68 -5.30
C ILE A 204 1.12 7.20 -5.61
N GLY A 205 0.04 6.52 -5.99
CA GLY A 205 0.06 5.10 -6.24
C GLY A 205 -1.30 4.54 -6.65
N TRP A 206 -1.35 3.23 -6.68
CA TRP A 206 -2.53 2.43 -7.03
C TRP A 206 -2.55 1.14 -6.21
N LEU A 207 -3.73 0.52 -6.11
CA LEU A 207 -3.92 -0.82 -5.56
C LEU A 207 -5.07 -1.53 -6.28
N GLY A 208 -5.05 -2.86 -6.27
CA GLY A 208 -6.17 -3.64 -6.82
C GLY A 208 -5.87 -5.11 -7.08
N GLU A 209 -6.89 -5.80 -7.59
CA GLU A 209 -6.80 -7.17 -8.11
C GLU A 209 -6.17 -7.14 -9.50
N VAL A 210 -5.12 -7.92 -9.69
CA VAL A 210 -4.49 -8.06 -11.01
C VAL A 210 -5.41 -8.88 -11.91
N ARG A 211 -5.58 -8.46 -13.16
CA ARG A 211 -6.44 -9.14 -14.15
C ARG A 211 -5.95 -10.56 -14.41
N GLU A 212 -6.89 -11.45 -14.59
CA GLU A 212 -6.62 -12.87 -14.83
C GLU A 212 -5.78 -13.11 -16.10
N ASP A 213 -6.03 -12.37 -17.18
CA ASP A 213 -5.27 -12.48 -18.42
C ASP A 213 -3.79 -12.10 -18.24
N ILE A 214 -3.49 -11.11 -17.37
CA ILE A 214 -2.12 -10.76 -16.99
C ILE A 214 -1.50 -11.87 -16.12
N LEU A 215 -2.22 -12.37 -15.11
CA LEU A 215 -1.72 -13.44 -14.23
C LEU A 215 -1.36 -14.72 -15.02
N ARG A 216 -2.16 -15.08 -16.02
CA ARG A 216 -1.89 -16.23 -16.91
C ARG A 216 -0.57 -16.11 -17.67
N LEU A 217 -0.13 -14.88 -18.03
CA LEU A 217 1.18 -14.67 -18.67
C LEU A 217 2.36 -15.04 -17.76
N TYR A 218 2.13 -15.08 -16.45
CA TYR A 218 3.10 -15.47 -15.41
C TYR A 218 2.80 -16.85 -14.82
N GLU A 219 1.86 -17.62 -15.40
CA GLU A 219 1.46 -18.96 -14.91
C GLU A 219 0.91 -18.93 -13.47
N ILE A 220 0.22 -17.84 -13.10
CA ILE A 220 -0.43 -17.66 -11.79
C ILE A 220 -1.93 -17.90 -11.99
N GLU A 221 -2.48 -18.93 -11.35
CA GLU A 221 -3.90 -19.30 -11.45
C GLU A 221 -4.76 -18.67 -10.35
N GLN A 222 -4.14 -18.29 -9.24
CA GLN A 222 -4.84 -17.73 -8.07
C GLN A 222 -4.91 -16.20 -8.12
N LYS A 223 -5.99 -15.63 -7.58
CA LYS A 223 -6.15 -14.19 -7.49
C LYS A 223 -4.99 -13.56 -6.76
N THR A 224 -4.51 -12.45 -7.29
CA THR A 224 -3.38 -11.71 -6.74
C THR A 224 -3.73 -10.24 -6.63
N TYR A 225 -3.52 -9.69 -5.45
CA TYR A 225 -3.77 -8.29 -5.11
C TYR A 225 -2.44 -7.58 -4.96
N CYS A 226 -2.30 -6.43 -5.62
CA CYS A 226 -1.07 -5.66 -5.62
C CYS A 226 -1.33 -4.19 -5.30
N ALA A 227 -0.29 -3.53 -4.79
CA ALA A 227 -0.24 -2.08 -4.66
C ALA A 227 1.17 -1.58 -4.98
N GLU A 228 1.27 -0.42 -5.61
CA GLU A 228 2.53 0.29 -5.81
C GLU A 228 2.38 1.75 -5.42
N ILE A 229 3.29 2.26 -4.57
CA ILE A 229 3.23 3.60 -4.00
C ILE A 229 4.58 4.30 -4.14
N GLY A 230 4.59 5.49 -4.73
CA GLY A 230 5.77 6.35 -4.75
C GLY A 230 6.09 6.87 -3.35
N CYS A 231 7.30 6.60 -2.87
CA CYS A 231 7.70 6.88 -1.49
C CYS A 231 8.11 8.33 -1.23
N SER A 232 8.30 9.19 -2.24
CA SER A 232 8.85 10.54 -2.07
C SER A 232 8.08 11.35 -1.02
N VAL A 233 6.75 11.46 -1.20
CA VAL A 233 5.88 12.21 -0.28
C VAL A 233 5.83 11.56 1.11
N ILE A 234 5.81 10.23 1.17
CA ILE A 234 5.82 9.46 2.43
C ILE A 234 7.09 9.75 3.23
N LEU A 235 8.26 9.75 2.59
CA LEU A 235 9.54 10.00 3.23
C LEU A 235 9.71 11.44 3.73
N ASP A 236 9.09 12.39 3.03
CA ASP A 236 9.17 13.80 3.39
C ASP A 236 8.15 14.19 4.47
N ARG A 237 6.97 13.54 4.51
CA ARG A 237 5.85 13.93 5.39
C ARG A 237 5.54 12.95 6.51
N GLY A 238 5.91 11.67 6.40
CA GLY A 238 5.62 10.64 7.41
C GLY A 238 5.98 11.11 8.81
N VAL A 239 5.03 11.06 9.73
CA VAL A 239 5.19 11.47 11.13
C VAL A 239 5.61 10.26 11.95
N LEU A 240 6.65 10.39 12.75
CA LEU A 240 7.18 9.30 13.57
C LEU A 240 6.84 9.48 15.06
N ASP A 241 6.40 10.68 15.43
CA ASP A 241 6.11 11.04 16.81
C ASP A 241 4.60 10.97 17.03
N PHE A 242 4.18 10.09 17.93
CA PHE A 242 2.78 9.96 18.33
C PHE A 242 2.46 11.00 19.41
N GLN A 243 1.36 11.73 19.19
CA GLN A 243 0.82 12.58 20.22
C GLN A 243 -0.09 11.77 21.15
N TYR A 244 0.15 11.87 22.44
CA TYR A 244 -0.74 11.29 23.45
C TYR A 244 -2.12 11.91 23.36
N ARG A 245 -3.16 11.10 23.31
CA ARG A 245 -4.56 11.50 23.51
C ARG A 245 -5.08 10.88 24.77
N ALA A 246 -5.67 11.68 25.64
CA ALA A 246 -6.26 11.19 26.87
C ALA A 246 -7.37 10.16 26.55
N ILE A 247 -7.42 9.09 27.34
CA ILE A 247 -8.52 8.12 27.25
C ILE A 247 -9.79 8.78 27.77
N PRO A 248 -10.91 8.76 27.03
CA PRO A 248 -12.17 9.32 27.49
C PRO A 248 -12.61 8.66 28.80
N ARG A 249 -13.07 9.47 29.76
CA ARG A 249 -13.55 8.99 31.06
C ARG A 249 -15.03 8.60 31.06
N TYR A 250 -15.77 9.08 30.07
CA TYR A 250 -17.21 8.88 29.98
C TYR A 250 -17.55 7.72 29.06
N PRO A 251 -18.66 7.00 29.31
CA PRO A 251 -19.04 5.82 28.52
C PRO A 251 -19.41 6.21 27.08
N GLN A 252 -19.21 5.27 26.18
CA GLN A 252 -19.65 5.37 24.78
C GLN A 252 -21.14 5.03 24.66
N ALA A 253 -21.83 5.69 23.74
CA ALA A 253 -23.13 5.28 23.23
C ALA A 253 -22.97 4.70 21.83
N ILE A 254 -23.64 3.58 21.55
CA ILE A 254 -23.56 2.90 20.25
C ILE A 254 -24.96 2.88 19.64
N ARG A 255 -25.06 3.18 18.33
CA ARG A 255 -26.30 3.03 17.55
C ARG A 255 -25.98 2.34 16.23
N ASP A 256 -26.84 1.42 15.87
CA ASP A 256 -26.76 0.70 14.60
C ASP A 256 -27.85 1.21 13.66
N PHE A 257 -27.48 1.38 12.38
CA PHE A 257 -28.36 1.86 11.32
C PHE A 257 -28.26 0.94 10.13
N SER A 258 -29.36 0.61 9.51
CA SER A 258 -29.38 -0.16 8.26
C SER A 258 -30.08 0.61 7.16
N PHE A 259 -29.46 0.70 6.00
CA PHE A 259 -30.01 1.38 4.84
C PHE A 259 -29.99 0.47 3.62
N PHE A 260 -31.01 0.60 2.78
CA PHE A 260 -30.89 0.13 1.40
C PHE A 260 -30.16 1.22 0.61
N VAL A 261 -29.12 0.82 -0.10
CA VAL A 261 -28.20 1.73 -0.78
C VAL A 261 -28.02 1.29 -2.23
N ASP A 262 -28.22 2.18 -3.18
CA ASP A 262 -27.99 1.91 -4.59
C ASP A 262 -26.49 1.52 -4.83
N GLU A 263 -26.25 0.64 -5.80
CA GLU A 263 -24.90 0.17 -6.11
C GLU A 263 -23.97 1.28 -6.60
N ALA A 264 -24.52 2.29 -7.24
CA ALA A 264 -23.78 3.45 -7.73
C ALA A 264 -23.28 4.37 -6.60
N VAL A 265 -23.85 4.26 -5.37
CA VAL A 265 -23.46 5.11 -4.25
C VAL A 265 -22.30 4.47 -3.48
N PRO A 266 -21.10 5.11 -3.44
CA PRO A 266 -19.96 4.60 -2.69
C PRO A 266 -20.24 4.64 -1.17
N VAL A 267 -20.00 3.52 -0.47
CA VAL A 267 -20.20 3.41 0.98
C VAL A 267 -19.29 4.39 1.75
N ALA A 268 -18.08 4.64 1.25
CA ALA A 268 -17.16 5.61 1.84
C ALA A 268 -17.77 7.02 1.95
N ARG A 269 -18.53 7.47 0.93
CA ARG A 269 -19.26 8.76 0.97
C ARG A 269 -20.24 8.83 2.14
N LEU A 270 -20.92 7.71 2.44
CA LEU A 270 -21.88 7.65 3.55
C LEU A 270 -21.17 7.71 4.90
N ILE A 271 -20.06 7.00 5.03
CA ILE A 271 -19.21 7.05 6.23
C ILE A 271 -18.73 8.48 6.49
N ASP A 272 -18.24 9.16 5.45
CA ASP A 272 -17.76 10.54 5.56
C ASP A 272 -18.89 11.51 5.90
N SER A 273 -20.07 11.37 5.26
CA SER A 273 -21.25 12.16 5.61
C SER A 273 -21.62 11.99 7.09
N ILE A 274 -21.70 10.75 7.58
CA ILE A 274 -22.02 10.47 8.99
C ILE A 274 -20.97 11.10 9.92
N LYS A 275 -19.68 10.87 9.67
CA LYS A 275 -18.59 11.37 10.52
C LYS A 275 -18.60 12.90 10.68
N ASN A 276 -18.97 13.61 9.63
CA ASN A 276 -18.96 15.08 9.61
C ASN A 276 -20.18 15.72 10.29
N LEU A 277 -21.21 14.96 10.66
CA LEU A 277 -22.43 15.49 11.26
C LEU A 277 -22.26 16.00 12.70
N SER A 278 -21.32 15.42 13.44
CA SER A 278 -21.10 15.82 14.83
C SER A 278 -19.71 15.43 15.32
N PRO A 279 -19.02 16.30 16.10
CA PRO A 279 -17.75 15.96 16.75
C PRO A 279 -17.89 14.87 17.81
N LEU A 280 -19.11 14.56 18.26
CA LEU A 280 -19.37 13.47 19.18
C LEU A 280 -19.33 12.10 18.53
N ILE A 281 -19.32 12.02 17.20
CA ILE A 281 -19.16 10.77 16.45
C ILE A 281 -17.66 10.44 16.37
N VAL A 282 -17.25 9.45 17.16
CA VAL A 282 -15.82 9.05 17.24
C VAL A 282 -15.46 7.91 16.29
N SER A 283 -16.44 7.09 15.90
CA SER A 283 -16.23 6.00 14.96
C SER A 283 -17.48 5.69 14.17
N VAL A 284 -17.29 5.37 12.90
CA VAL A 284 -18.33 4.83 12.00
C VAL A 284 -17.73 3.64 11.27
N GLY A 285 -18.35 2.49 11.40
CA GLY A 285 -17.91 1.25 10.73
C GLY A 285 -19.08 0.56 10.05
N VAL A 286 -18.84 -0.09 8.92
CA VAL A 286 -19.78 -1.05 8.33
C VAL A 286 -19.56 -2.39 9.04
N PHE A 287 -20.63 -2.96 9.60
CA PHE A 287 -20.52 -4.26 10.27
C PHE A 287 -21.32 -5.37 9.58
N ASP A 288 -22.23 -4.99 8.68
CA ASP A 288 -22.97 -5.97 7.87
C ASP A 288 -23.29 -5.37 6.50
N MET A 289 -23.16 -6.21 5.46
CA MET A 289 -23.56 -5.86 4.11
C MET A 289 -24.21 -7.08 3.45
N PHE A 290 -25.45 -6.91 3.04
CA PHE A 290 -26.23 -7.97 2.46
C PHE A 290 -26.83 -7.53 1.12
N LYS A 291 -26.76 -8.39 0.11
CA LYS A 291 -27.35 -8.15 -1.21
C LYS A 291 -28.28 -9.30 -1.55
N LYS A 292 -29.57 -9.01 -1.64
CA LYS A 292 -30.59 -9.89 -2.24
C LYS A 292 -31.18 -9.16 -3.45
N ASP A 293 -32.31 -8.51 -3.29
CA ASP A 293 -32.92 -7.68 -4.33
C ASP A 293 -32.37 -6.25 -4.33
N LYS A 294 -32.00 -5.76 -3.15
CA LYS A 294 -31.34 -4.47 -2.91
C LYS A 294 -30.11 -4.67 -2.02
N ARG A 295 -29.09 -3.84 -2.23
CA ARG A 295 -27.92 -3.81 -1.35
C ARG A 295 -28.31 -3.14 -0.03
N SER A 296 -28.24 -3.87 1.07
CA SER A 296 -28.39 -3.35 2.42
C SER A 296 -27.02 -3.16 3.06
N VAL A 297 -26.77 -2.00 3.66
CA VAL A 297 -25.53 -1.69 4.37
C VAL A 297 -25.88 -1.28 5.79
N SER A 298 -25.26 -1.91 6.78
CA SER A 298 -25.47 -1.65 8.20
C SER A 298 -24.24 -0.98 8.80
N PHE A 299 -24.49 0.21 9.38
CA PHE A 299 -23.46 1.03 10.00
C PHE A 299 -23.58 0.96 11.52
N ARG A 300 -22.44 0.81 12.19
CA ARG A 300 -22.30 1.04 13.64
C ARG A 300 -21.66 2.39 13.87
N VAL A 301 -22.35 3.25 14.59
CA VAL A 301 -21.88 4.59 14.94
C VAL A 301 -21.65 4.65 16.44
N VAL A 302 -20.41 5.04 16.80
CA VAL A 302 -19.99 5.19 18.20
C VAL A 302 -19.92 6.66 18.54
N PHE A 303 -20.65 7.05 19.57
CA PHE A 303 -20.69 8.41 20.10
C PHE A 303 -19.93 8.46 21.43
N GLN A 304 -19.12 9.50 21.62
CA GLN A 304 -18.41 9.72 22.87
C GLN A 304 -18.10 11.20 23.11
N SER A 305 -18.16 11.63 24.38
CA SER A 305 -17.71 12.95 24.81
C SER A 305 -16.49 12.82 25.72
N PHE A 306 -15.62 13.82 25.69
CA PHE A 306 -14.51 13.97 26.62
C PHE A 306 -14.88 14.83 27.85
N GLU A 307 -16.02 15.51 27.82
CA GLU A 307 -16.43 16.50 28.81
C GLU A 307 -17.50 15.98 29.78
N GLU A 308 -18.47 15.19 29.26
CA GLU A 308 -19.62 14.71 30.05
C GLU A 308 -20.17 13.37 29.54
N THR A 309 -21.02 12.72 30.34
CA THR A 309 -21.78 11.56 29.92
C THR A 309 -22.88 12.00 28.95
N LEU A 310 -22.92 11.36 27.78
CA LEU A 310 -23.92 11.67 26.75
C LEU A 310 -25.32 11.27 27.24
N ARG A 311 -26.28 12.21 27.10
CA ARG A 311 -27.70 11.94 27.34
C ARG A 311 -28.36 11.32 26.11
N ASP A 312 -29.35 10.47 26.34
CA ASP A 312 -30.09 9.82 25.25
C ASP A 312 -30.75 10.84 24.29
N GLU A 313 -31.22 11.97 24.81
CA GLU A 313 -31.83 13.02 23.96
C GLU A 313 -30.79 13.58 22.95
N THR A 314 -29.55 13.79 23.38
CA THR A 314 -28.46 14.28 22.51
C THR A 314 -28.13 13.25 21.45
N VAL A 315 -27.98 11.98 21.85
CA VAL A 315 -27.67 10.88 20.91
C VAL A 315 -28.81 10.69 19.91
N ASN A 316 -30.07 10.71 20.38
CA ASN A 316 -31.24 10.54 19.50
C ASN A 316 -31.40 11.70 18.52
N ALA A 317 -31.08 12.94 18.92
CA ALA A 317 -31.08 14.08 18.01
C ALA A 317 -30.04 13.94 16.89
N ILE A 318 -28.84 13.42 17.18
CA ILE A 318 -27.83 13.16 16.17
C ILE A 318 -28.24 11.95 15.31
N GLN A 319 -28.82 10.92 15.91
CA GLN A 319 -29.38 9.78 15.19
C GLN A 319 -30.39 10.22 14.11
N GLN A 320 -31.34 11.12 14.47
CA GLN A 320 -32.30 11.62 13.52
C GLN A 320 -31.63 12.40 12.38
N LYS A 321 -30.63 13.23 12.70
CA LYS A 321 -29.85 13.94 11.67
C LYS A 321 -29.14 12.98 10.70
N ILE A 322 -28.59 11.86 11.19
CA ILE A 322 -27.97 10.84 10.34
C ILE A 322 -28.99 10.25 9.38
N ILE A 323 -30.19 9.91 9.89
CA ILE A 323 -31.26 9.35 9.07
C ILE A 323 -31.70 10.36 8.00
N ASP A 324 -31.97 11.61 8.41
CA ASP A 324 -32.41 12.67 7.53
C ASP A 324 -31.37 12.97 6.43
N GLU A 325 -30.09 13.10 6.78
CA GLU A 325 -29.00 13.39 5.85
C GLU A 325 -28.83 12.26 4.82
N LEU A 326 -28.78 10.99 5.28
CA LEU A 326 -28.57 9.88 4.37
C LEU A 326 -29.77 9.63 3.45
N THR A 327 -31.01 9.83 3.94
CA THR A 327 -32.21 9.64 3.12
C THR A 327 -32.44 10.77 2.10
N GLN A 328 -31.74 11.92 2.22
CA GLN A 328 -31.71 12.94 1.17
C GLN A 328 -30.87 12.55 -0.03
N ILE A 329 -29.96 11.58 0.12
CA ILE A 329 -29.13 11.11 -0.98
C ILE A 329 -29.98 10.18 -1.86
N GLU A 330 -30.05 10.48 -3.16
CA GLU A 330 -30.78 9.65 -4.11
C GLU A 330 -30.28 8.20 -4.10
N GLY A 331 -31.22 7.26 -4.07
CA GLY A 331 -30.90 5.83 -4.01
C GLY A 331 -30.67 5.27 -2.61
N ILE A 332 -30.94 6.04 -1.54
CA ILE A 332 -30.83 5.57 -0.16
C ILE A 332 -32.19 5.60 0.54
N THR A 333 -32.54 4.50 1.19
CA THR A 333 -33.75 4.41 2.03
C THR A 333 -33.42 3.69 3.33
N LEU A 334 -34.01 4.17 4.44
CA LEU A 334 -33.87 3.52 5.74
C LEU A 334 -34.49 2.12 5.68
N ARG A 335 -33.75 1.12 6.18
CA ARG A 335 -34.27 -0.22 6.40
C ARG A 335 -34.81 -0.30 7.84
N VAL A 336 -36.11 -0.39 8.00
CA VAL A 336 -36.80 -0.56 9.28
C VAL A 336 -36.78 -2.04 9.68
#